data_b1c5e3839b5ae66e44f0d60c7230d269
#
_entry.id   b1c5e3839b5ae66e44f0d60c7230d269
#
_cell.length_a   1.000
_cell.length_b   1.000
_cell.length_c   1.000
_cell.angle_alpha   90.00
_cell.angle_beta   90.00
_cell.angle_gamma   90.00
#
_symmetry.space_group_name_H-M   'P 1'
#
loop_
_entity.id
_entity.type
_entity.pdbx_description
1 polymer ?
#
loop_
_entity_poly.entity_id
_entity_poly.type
_entity_poly.pdbx_seq_one_letter_code
_entity_poly.pdbx_strand_id
1 'polypeptide(L)'
;YLYSGDKLFLSEAYPALKGAADFYLDYLTEHPEYGWMVTAPSMSPEHGPSGEDTKKASTIVAGCTMDNQIIFDVLSNALHASRILKMSASYQDSLRSMLNRLAPMQIGKYNQLQEWLEDLDNPNDKHRHISHVYGLFPSNQISPYTHPLLFQAAKNTLLQRGDEATGWSIGWKVNLWARLLDGNHAFRIINNML
;
A
#
# COMPACT_ATOMS: atom_id res chain seq x y z
N TYR A 1 5.15 3.94 -19.91
CA TYR A 1 6.61 4.01 -20.05
C TYR A 1 7.30 2.69 -19.70
N LEU A 2 6.98 2.08 -18.57
CA LEU A 2 7.66 0.85 -18.09
C LEU A 2 7.66 -0.30 -19.11
N TYR A 3 6.62 -0.43 -19.92
CA TYR A 3 6.50 -1.47 -20.93
C TYR A 3 7.02 -1.08 -22.33
N SER A 4 6.97 0.22 -22.66
CA SER A 4 7.29 0.69 -24.01
C SER A 4 8.65 1.40 -24.10
N GLY A 5 9.18 1.92 -22.99
CA GLY A 5 10.34 2.81 -22.98
C GLY A 5 10.10 4.20 -23.59
N ASP A 6 8.84 4.54 -23.90
CA ASP A 6 8.48 5.79 -24.58
C ASP A 6 8.73 7.01 -23.69
N LYS A 7 9.79 7.75 -24.01
CA LYS A 7 10.18 8.95 -23.28
C LYS A 7 9.30 10.16 -23.60
N LEU A 8 8.68 10.20 -24.77
CA LEU A 8 7.74 11.28 -25.11
C LEU A 8 6.51 11.18 -24.23
N PHE A 9 5.89 9.99 -24.18
CA PHE A 9 4.79 9.71 -23.26
C PHE A 9 5.17 10.02 -21.80
N LEU A 10 6.38 9.61 -21.37
CA LEU A 10 6.83 9.92 -20.00
C LEU A 10 6.90 11.41 -19.74
N SER A 11 7.41 12.19 -20.70
CA SER A 11 7.50 13.64 -20.61
C SER A 11 6.13 14.31 -20.53
N GLU A 12 5.16 13.81 -21.29
CA GLU A 12 3.77 14.31 -21.28
C GLU A 12 3.05 13.97 -19.96
N ALA A 13 3.28 12.78 -19.42
CA ALA A 13 2.68 12.33 -18.15
C ALA A 13 3.35 12.91 -16.90
N TYR A 14 4.63 13.33 -17.00
CA TYR A 14 5.43 13.77 -15.87
C TYR A 14 4.83 14.92 -15.06
N PRO A 15 4.22 15.96 -15.66
CA PRO A 15 3.60 17.04 -14.88
C PRO A 15 2.53 16.56 -13.90
N ALA A 16 1.69 15.59 -14.28
CA ALA A 16 0.68 15.02 -13.41
C ALA A 16 1.33 14.22 -12.28
N LEU A 17 2.33 13.38 -12.60
CA LEU A 17 3.07 12.60 -11.62
C LEU A 17 3.83 13.50 -10.64
N LYS A 18 4.47 14.55 -11.15
CA LYS A 18 5.15 15.55 -10.33
C LYS A 18 4.18 16.27 -9.40
N GLY A 19 3.02 16.72 -9.92
CA GLY A 19 2.01 17.40 -9.11
C GLY A 19 1.51 16.53 -7.95
N ALA A 20 1.29 15.23 -8.17
CA ALA A 20 0.94 14.30 -7.11
C ALA A 20 2.08 14.14 -6.08
N ALA A 21 3.33 14.07 -6.54
CA ALA A 21 4.47 13.99 -5.64
C ALA A 21 4.67 15.28 -4.82
N ASP A 22 4.53 16.45 -5.46
CA ASP A 22 4.60 17.75 -4.79
C ASP A 22 3.53 17.87 -3.69
N PHE A 23 2.30 17.43 -3.98
CA PHE A 23 1.25 17.40 -2.98
C PHE A 23 1.68 16.62 -1.73
N TYR A 24 2.25 15.43 -1.89
CA TYR A 24 2.69 14.65 -0.74
C TYR A 24 3.93 15.23 -0.03
N LEU A 25 4.83 15.88 -0.76
CA LEU A 25 5.94 16.60 -0.13
C LEU A 25 5.47 17.71 0.83
N ASP A 26 4.32 18.33 0.53
CA ASP A 26 3.73 19.38 1.36
C ASP A 26 2.76 18.83 2.42
N TYR A 27 2.01 17.78 2.09
CA TYR A 27 0.92 17.26 2.93
C TYR A 27 1.39 16.38 4.06
N LEU A 28 2.46 15.60 3.86
CA LEU A 28 2.95 14.66 4.88
C LEU A 28 3.44 15.41 6.11
N THR A 29 3.07 14.89 7.28
CA THR A 29 3.47 15.41 8.57
C THR A 29 4.28 14.40 9.36
N GLU A 30 5.19 14.87 10.21
CA GLU A 30 5.98 14.00 11.06
C GLU A 30 5.15 13.48 12.23
N HIS A 31 5.10 12.16 12.41
CA HIS A 31 4.44 11.56 13.54
C HIS A 31 5.25 11.82 14.82
N PRO A 32 4.62 12.40 15.89
CA PRO A 32 5.36 12.91 17.05
C PRO A 32 6.08 11.82 17.83
N GLU A 33 5.60 10.59 17.80
CA GLU A 33 6.17 9.46 18.53
C GLU A 33 7.20 8.69 17.72
N TYR A 34 6.88 8.39 16.44
CA TYR A 34 7.72 7.53 15.59
C TYR A 34 8.72 8.31 14.73
N GLY A 35 8.52 9.60 14.53
CA GLY A 35 9.36 10.43 13.65
C GLY A 35 9.20 10.10 12.17
N TRP A 36 8.26 9.23 11.80
CA TRP A 36 7.95 8.92 10.41
C TRP A 36 7.04 9.97 9.77
N MET A 37 7.20 10.15 8.48
CA MET A 37 6.27 10.97 7.68
C MET A 37 5.02 10.16 7.35
N VAL A 38 3.87 10.69 7.71
CA VAL A 38 2.55 10.04 7.58
C VAL A 38 1.49 11.01 7.07
N THR A 39 0.40 10.46 6.54
CA THR A 39 -0.84 11.22 6.29
C THR A 39 -1.60 11.46 7.58
N ALA A 40 -2.05 12.70 7.82
CA ALA A 40 -2.94 13.02 8.92
C ALA A 40 -3.87 14.19 8.50
N PRO A 41 -5.20 13.94 8.38
CA PRO A 41 -5.92 12.70 8.67
C PRO A 41 -5.67 11.59 7.63
N SER A 42 -5.94 10.34 8.04
CA SER A 42 -5.89 9.14 7.20
C SER A 42 -7.04 8.20 7.57
N MET A 43 -7.45 7.34 6.66
CA MET A 43 -8.48 6.34 6.90
C MET A 43 -8.24 5.12 5.99
N SER A 44 -8.22 3.93 6.56
CA SER A 44 -8.26 2.73 5.73
C SER A 44 -9.67 2.53 5.16
N PRO A 45 -9.82 2.39 3.83
CA PRO A 45 -11.14 2.22 3.22
C PRO A 45 -11.79 0.89 3.59
N GLU A 46 -13.01 0.88 3.95
CA GLU A 46 -13.97 1.93 4.33
C GLU A 46 -14.39 1.70 5.77
N HIS A 47 -13.46 1.48 6.68
CA HIS A 47 -13.72 1.13 8.07
C HIS A 47 -12.59 1.59 8.99
N GLY A 48 -12.84 1.49 10.29
CA GLY A 48 -11.82 1.72 11.32
C GLY A 48 -11.42 0.42 12.01
N PRO A 49 -10.47 0.48 12.94
CA PRO A 49 -10.11 -0.65 13.78
C PRO A 49 -11.33 -1.26 14.46
N SER A 50 -11.42 -2.59 14.52
CA SER A 50 -12.53 -3.32 15.11
C SER A 50 -12.07 -4.26 16.22
N GLY A 51 -12.97 -4.53 17.20
CA GLY A 51 -12.68 -5.42 18.33
C GLY A 51 -12.98 -4.78 19.68
N GLU A 52 -12.82 -5.54 20.76
CA GLU A 52 -13.16 -5.08 22.11
C GLU A 52 -12.27 -3.93 22.56
N ASP A 53 -11.00 -4.03 22.31
CA ASP A 53 -9.98 -3.04 22.68
C ASP A 53 -10.10 -1.75 21.86
N THR A 54 -10.84 -1.78 20.74
CA THR A 54 -10.97 -0.68 19.79
C THR A 54 -12.36 -0.04 19.75
N LYS A 55 -13.26 -0.38 20.67
CA LYS A 55 -14.64 0.17 20.71
C LYS A 55 -14.71 1.70 20.74
N LYS A 56 -13.62 2.36 21.12
CA LYS A 56 -13.50 3.82 21.14
C LYS A 56 -12.55 4.34 20.04
N ALA A 57 -12.01 3.46 19.19
CA ALA A 57 -11.10 3.88 18.14
C ALA A 57 -11.86 4.65 17.06
N SER A 58 -11.26 5.74 16.61
CA SER A 58 -11.78 6.51 15.48
C SER A 58 -11.52 5.77 14.17
N THR A 59 -12.41 5.94 13.20
CA THR A 59 -12.12 5.56 11.80
C THR A 59 -11.10 6.48 11.15
N ILE A 60 -10.97 7.70 11.68
CA ILE A 60 -9.94 8.66 11.24
C ILE A 60 -8.74 8.50 12.14
N VAL A 61 -7.61 8.20 11.54
CA VAL A 61 -6.32 7.88 12.16
C VAL A 61 -5.20 8.65 11.47
N ALA A 62 -3.95 8.29 11.70
CA ALA A 62 -2.80 8.74 10.95
C ALA A 62 -2.10 7.54 10.28
N GLY A 63 -1.56 7.74 9.08
CA GLY A 63 -0.60 6.82 8.47
C GLY A 63 -1.09 5.41 8.18
N CYS A 64 -2.32 5.24 7.64
CA CYS A 64 -2.76 3.92 7.16
C CYS A 64 -1.74 3.31 6.21
N THR A 65 -1.56 2.01 6.28
CA THR A 65 -0.60 1.27 5.45
C THR A 65 -0.85 1.47 3.96
N MET A 66 -2.11 1.51 3.51
CA MET A 66 -2.44 1.79 2.12
C MET A 66 -1.92 3.15 1.66
N ASP A 67 -2.12 4.20 2.46
CA ASP A 67 -1.64 5.54 2.12
C ASP A 67 -0.13 5.52 1.94
N ASN A 68 0.60 4.95 2.90
CA ASN A 68 2.06 4.85 2.85
C ASN A 68 2.54 4.09 1.61
N GLN A 69 1.86 3.02 1.22
CA GLN A 69 2.18 2.23 0.02
C GLN A 69 1.93 3.03 -1.27
N ILE A 70 0.81 3.74 -1.38
CA ILE A 70 0.51 4.58 -2.55
C ILE A 70 1.51 5.74 -2.65
N ILE A 71 1.80 6.40 -1.54
CA ILE A 71 2.76 7.50 -1.49
C ILE A 71 4.15 7.02 -1.90
N PHE A 72 4.57 5.86 -1.41
CA PHE A 72 5.83 5.26 -1.82
C PHE A 72 5.89 5.07 -3.34
N ASP A 73 4.82 4.56 -3.97
CA ASP A 73 4.78 4.40 -5.43
C ASP A 73 4.81 5.75 -6.15
N VAL A 74 4.04 6.74 -5.70
CA VAL A 74 4.03 8.08 -6.31
C VAL A 74 5.41 8.72 -6.26
N LEU A 75 6.05 8.75 -5.08
CA LEU A 75 7.36 9.37 -4.90
C LEU A 75 8.46 8.60 -5.63
N SER A 76 8.43 7.26 -5.60
CA SER A 76 9.40 6.40 -6.30
C SER A 76 9.30 6.55 -7.81
N ASN A 77 8.08 6.57 -8.35
CA ASN A 77 7.85 6.75 -9.78
C ASN A 77 8.23 8.17 -10.22
N ALA A 78 7.94 9.20 -9.43
CA ALA A 78 8.37 10.57 -9.69
C ALA A 78 9.89 10.70 -9.69
N LEU A 79 10.58 10.07 -8.74
CA LEU A 79 12.03 10.02 -8.67
C LEU A 79 12.63 9.29 -9.88
N HIS A 80 12.05 8.16 -10.27
CA HIS A 80 12.51 7.41 -11.44
C HIS A 80 12.31 8.20 -12.74
N ALA A 81 11.13 8.78 -12.94
CA ALA A 81 10.83 9.62 -14.09
C ALA A 81 11.75 10.85 -14.17
N SER A 82 11.98 11.53 -13.03
CA SER A 82 12.83 12.71 -12.96
C SER A 82 14.29 12.42 -13.34
N ARG A 83 14.80 11.23 -13.02
CA ARG A 83 16.13 10.77 -13.45
C ARG A 83 16.21 10.56 -14.95
N ILE A 84 15.21 9.88 -15.53
CA ILE A 84 15.14 9.60 -16.98
C ILE A 84 15.05 10.89 -17.77
N LEU A 85 14.23 11.83 -17.31
CA LEU A 85 14.00 13.13 -17.93
C LEU A 85 15.08 14.19 -17.57
N LYS A 86 16.08 13.80 -16.76
CA LYS A 86 17.18 14.68 -16.32
C LYS A 86 16.69 15.96 -15.63
N MET A 87 15.70 15.82 -14.77
CA MET A 87 15.18 16.92 -13.98
C MET A 87 16.16 17.34 -12.87
N SER A 88 15.86 18.43 -12.16
CA SER A 88 16.70 19.00 -11.09
C SER A 88 17.16 17.96 -10.06
N ALA A 89 18.45 17.97 -9.74
CA ALA A 89 19.03 17.12 -8.71
C ALA A 89 18.45 17.43 -7.32
N SER A 90 18.22 18.69 -7.00
CA SER A 90 17.63 19.10 -5.72
C SER A 90 16.23 18.50 -5.53
N TYR A 91 15.42 18.46 -6.59
CA TYR A 91 14.11 17.80 -6.53
C TYR A 91 14.22 16.29 -6.31
N GLN A 92 15.15 15.64 -6.99
CA GLN A 92 15.42 14.21 -6.78
C GLN A 92 15.87 13.91 -5.34
N ASP A 93 16.64 14.80 -4.74
CA ASP A 93 17.09 14.68 -3.35
C ASP A 93 15.94 14.86 -2.36
N SER A 94 15.01 15.80 -2.61
CA SER A 94 13.78 15.97 -1.82
C SER A 94 12.93 14.71 -1.84
N LEU A 95 12.69 14.12 -3.02
CA LEU A 95 11.92 12.87 -3.15
C LEU A 95 12.60 11.71 -2.41
N ARG A 96 13.92 11.57 -2.54
CA ARG A 96 14.69 10.52 -1.86
C ARG A 96 14.65 10.70 -0.34
N SER A 97 14.80 11.92 0.14
CA SER A 97 14.72 12.24 1.57
C SER A 97 13.36 11.87 2.14
N MET A 98 12.27 12.22 1.43
CA MET A 98 10.91 11.87 1.87
C MET A 98 10.69 10.36 1.88
N LEU A 99 11.08 9.64 0.83
CA LEU A 99 10.97 8.17 0.76
C LEU A 99 11.65 7.48 1.95
N ASN A 100 12.80 7.97 2.39
CA ASN A 100 13.54 7.41 3.51
C ASN A 100 12.88 7.68 4.88
N ARG A 101 11.92 8.57 4.94
CA ARG A 101 11.22 8.97 6.16
C ARG A 101 9.80 8.44 6.24
N LEU A 102 9.26 7.81 5.19
CA LEU A 102 7.93 7.21 5.22
C LEU A 102 7.84 6.13 6.28
N ALA A 103 6.65 6.00 6.88
CA ALA A 103 6.37 4.89 7.78
C ALA A 103 6.56 3.55 7.05
N PRO A 104 7.32 2.61 7.63
CA PRO A 104 7.52 1.29 7.02
C PRO A 104 6.25 0.43 7.14
N MET A 105 6.09 -0.53 6.23
CA MET A 105 5.13 -1.61 6.42
C MET A 105 5.53 -2.45 7.64
N GLN A 106 4.57 -2.77 8.51
CA GLN A 106 4.79 -3.46 9.76
C GLN A 106 4.07 -4.81 9.79
N ILE A 107 4.60 -5.75 10.57
CA ILE A 107 3.99 -7.06 10.83
C ILE A 107 3.45 -7.04 12.25
N GLY A 108 2.15 -7.29 12.40
CA GLY A 108 1.48 -7.23 13.68
C GLY A 108 1.56 -8.53 14.48
N LYS A 109 0.96 -8.50 15.66
CA LYS A 109 0.98 -9.58 16.66
C LYS A 109 0.37 -10.90 16.20
N TYR A 110 -0.44 -10.88 15.14
CA TYR A 110 -1.02 -12.07 14.51
C TYR A 110 -0.26 -12.51 13.26
N ASN A 111 0.96 -12.02 13.05
CA ASN A 111 1.78 -12.23 11.87
C ASN A 111 1.13 -11.75 10.55
N GLN A 112 0.17 -10.85 10.63
CA GLN A 112 -0.47 -10.19 9.50
C GLN A 112 0.31 -8.91 9.12
N LEU A 113 0.09 -8.42 7.90
CA LEU A 113 0.46 -7.07 7.53
C LEU A 113 -0.48 -6.08 8.24
N GLN A 114 0.06 -5.16 9.04
CA GLN A 114 -0.75 -4.18 9.76
C GLN A 114 -1.51 -3.26 8.78
N GLU A 115 -2.77 -3.03 9.07
CA GLU A 115 -3.61 -2.10 8.30
C GLU A 115 -3.46 -0.66 8.79
N TRP A 116 -3.27 -0.48 10.08
CA TRP A 116 -3.04 0.83 10.71
C TRP A 116 -1.61 0.98 11.20
N LEU A 117 -1.24 2.21 11.56
CA LEU A 117 0.11 2.51 12.07
C LEU A 117 0.40 1.74 13.36
N GLU A 118 -0.58 1.71 14.26
CA GLU A 118 -0.57 0.86 15.46
C GLU A 118 -1.15 -0.53 15.15
N ASP A 119 -0.76 -1.54 15.94
CA ASP A 119 -1.23 -2.92 15.78
C ASP A 119 -2.66 -3.10 16.35
N LEU A 120 -3.62 -2.52 15.62
CA LEU A 120 -5.05 -2.51 15.96
C LEU A 120 -5.86 -3.55 15.17
N ASP A 121 -5.21 -4.41 14.41
CA ASP A 121 -5.87 -5.42 13.57
C ASP A 121 -6.60 -6.47 14.42
N ASN A 122 -7.77 -6.89 13.91
CA ASN A 122 -8.55 -7.97 14.48
C ASN A 122 -8.51 -9.18 13.52
N PRO A 123 -7.99 -10.35 13.95
CA PRO A 123 -7.89 -11.53 13.09
C PRO A 123 -9.25 -12.11 12.67
N ASN A 124 -10.33 -11.72 13.36
CA ASN A 124 -11.70 -12.13 13.05
C ASN A 124 -12.43 -11.13 12.13
N ASP A 125 -11.79 -10.02 11.77
CA ASP A 125 -12.37 -9.06 10.86
C ASP A 125 -12.49 -9.66 9.45
N LYS A 126 -13.71 -9.66 8.91
CA LYS A 126 -14.05 -10.16 7.57
C LYS A 126 -14.45 -9.04 6.62
N HIS A 127 -14.03 -7.81 6.92
CA HIS A 127 -14.33 -6.68 6.03
C HIS A 127 -13.84 -6.98 4.61
N ARG A 128 -14.65 -6.64 3.61
CA ARG A 128 -14.38 -6.94 2.20
C ARG A 128 -13.17 -6.18 1.64
N HIS A 129 -12.86 -5.01 2.20
CA HIS A 129 -11.69 -4.24 1.80
C HIS A 129 -10.45 -4.76 2.52
N ILE A 130 -9.37 -4.91 1.76
CA ILE A 130 -8.05 -5.34 2.21
C ILE A 130 -6.99 -4.39 1.67
N SER A 131 -7.27 -3.08 1.78
CA SER A 131 -6.53 -1.99 1.15
C SER A 131 -5.03 -1.99 1.46
N HIS A 132 -4.65 -2.41 2.66
CA HIS A 132 -3.27 -2.50 3.12
C HIS A 132 -2.40 -3.55 2.40
N VAL A 133 -2.98 -4.42 1.56
CA VAL A 133 -2.21 -5.30 0.69
C VAL A 133 -2.01 -4.73 -0.74
N TYR A 134 -2.29 -3.45 -0.95
CA TYR A 134 -1.96 -2.74 -2.18
C TYR A 134 -0.48 -2.93 -2.58
N GLY A 135 0.42 -2.95 -1.61
CA GLY A 135 1.84 -3.19 -1.83
C GLY A 135 2.18 -4.55 -2.45
N LEU A 136 1.29 -5.56 -2.32
CA LEU A 136 1.41 -6.84 -3.00
C LEU A 136 0.86 -6.76 -4.43
N PHE A 137 -0.33 -6.16 -4.59
CA PHE A 137 -0.99 -5.90 -5.88
C PHE A 137 -2.02 -4.77 -5.73
N PRO A 138 -2.05 -3.78 -6.64
CA PRO A 138 -1.34 -3.68 -7.94
C PRO A 138 0.13 -3.27 -7.87
N SER A 139 0.61 -2.75 -6.74
CA SER A 139 2.04 -2.46 -6.56
C SER A 139 2.89 -3.74 -6.58
N ASN A 140 4.20 -3.58 -6.50
CA ASN A 140 5.18 -4.66 -6.42
C ASN A 140 6.18 -4.47 -5.26
N GLN A 141 5.78 -3.69 -4.26
CA GLN A 141 6.60 -3.43 -3.07
C GLN A 141 6.82 -4.71 -2.24
N ILE A 142 5.80 -5.58 -2.21
CA ILE A 142 5.84 -6.86 -1.48
C ILE A 142 6.08 -8.00 -2.47
N SER A 143 7.20 -8.70 -2.31
CA SER A 143 7.62 -9.79 -3.17
C SER A 143 8.33 -10.88 -2.36
N PRO A 144 8.19 -12.16 -2.72
CA PRO A 144 8.90 -13.25 -2.03
C PRO A 144 10.43 -13.13 -2.17
N TYR A 145 10.90 -12.40 -3.19
CA TYR A 145 12.31 -12.28 -3.53
C TYR A 145 13.02 -11.15 -2.79
N THR A 146 12.29 -10.06 -2.51
CA THR A 146 12.86 -8.86 -1.89
C THR A 146 12.42 -8.68 -0.44
N HIS A 147 11.20 -9.06 -0.11
CA HIS A 147 10.60 -8.87 1.22
C HIS A 147 9.83 -10.12 1.68
N PRO A 148 10.51 -11.27 1.89
CA PRO A 148 9.84 -12.56 2.18
C PRO A 148 8.98 -12.54 3.45
N LEU A 149 9.35 -11.75 4.46
CA LEU A 149 8.56 -11.64 5.70
C LEU A 149 7.26 -10.86 5.46
N LEU A 150 7.31 -9.74 4.75
CA LEU A 150 6.11 -8.99 4.37
C LEU A 150 5.21 -9.79 3.42
N PHE A 151 5.81 -10.58 2.53
CA PHE A 151 5.08 -11.49 1.65
C PHE A 151 4.29 -12.54 2.44
N GLN A 152 4.92 -13.14 3.46
CA GLN A 152 4.21 -14.07 4.35
C GLN A 152 3.14 -13.36 5.17
N ALA A 153 3.41 -12.15 5.66
CA ALA A 153 2.43 -11.37 6.41
C ALA A 153 1.20 -10.99 5.56
N ALA A 154 1.41 -10.61 4.29
CA ALA A 154 0.31 -10.36 3.35
C ALA A 154 -0.53 -11.62 3.10
N LYS A 155 0.12 -12.80 2.99
CA LYS A 155 -0.59 -14.08 2.90
C LYS A 155 -1.44 -14.35 4.15
N ASN A 156 -0.89 -14.12 5.34
CA ASN A 156 -1.61 -14.30 6.60
C ASN A 156 -2.82 -13.35 6.68
N THR A 157 -2.67 -12.10 6.24
CA THR A 157 -3.79 -11.14 6.11
C THR A 157 -4.93 -11.72 5.28
N LEU A 158 -4.63 -12.26 4.08
CA LEU A 158 -5.64 -12.84 3.21
C LEU A 158 -6.32 -14.06 3.82
N LEU A 159 -5.57 -14.91 4.52
CA LEU A 159 -6.12 -16.07 5.24
C LEU A 159 -7.07 -15.64 6.36
N GLN A 160 -6.72 -14.59 7.11
CA GLN A 160 -7.57 -14.05 8.18
C GLN A 160 -8.85 -13.41 7.62
N ARG A 161 -8.75 -12.63 6.54
CA ARG A 161 -9.90 -11.97 5.88
C ARG A 161 -10.80 -12.97 5.15
N GLY A 162 -10.28 -14.11 4.74
CA GLY A 162 -11.00 -15.17 4.03
C GLY A 162 -11.29 -14.80 2.56
N ASP A 163 -11.94 -15.73 1.86
CA ASP A 163 -12.18 -15.61 0.42
C ASP A 163 -13.49 -14.90 0.08
N GLU A 164 -14.45 -14.93 1.00
CA GLU A 164 -15.75 -14.29 0.78
C GLU A 164 -15.61 -12.78 0.56
N ALA A 165 -16.23 -12.31 -0.49
CA ALA A 165 -16.28 -10.91 -0.86
C ALA A 165 -17.35 -10.68 -1.91
N THR A 166 -17.52 -9.43 -2.37
CA THR A 166 -18.48 -9.07 -3.41
C THR A 166 -17.83 -8.23 -4.50
N GLY A 167 -18.33 -8.38 -5.74
CA GLY A 167 -17.94 -7.54 -6.86
C GLY A 167 -16.43 -7.46 -7.07
N TRP A 168 -15.91 -6.24 -7.15
CA TRP A 168 -14.49 -5.97 -7.41
C TRP A 168 -13.55 -6.56 -6.35
N SER A 169 -13.99 -6.65 -5.09
CA SER A 169 -13.10 -7.11 -4.01
C SER A 169 -12.76 -8.60 -4.13
N ILE A 170 -13.68 -9.43 -4.64
CA ILE A 170 -13.36 -10.84 -4.91
C ILE A 170 -12.42 -10.97 -6.12
N GLY A 171 -12.63 -10.17 -7.19
CA GLY A 171 -11.71 -10.10 -8.33
C GLY A 171 -10.31 -9.65 -7.93
N TRP A 172 -10.21 -8.75 -6.95
CA TRP A 172 -8.91 -8.33 -6.41
C TRP A 172 -8.23 -9.46 -5.64
N LYS A 173 -8.96 -10.25 -4.84
CA LYS A 173 -8.42 -11.43 -4.16
C LYS A 173 -7.85 -12.47 -5.11
N VAL A 174 -8.46 -12.67 -6.29
CA VAL A 174 -7.88 -13.53 -7.34
C VAL A 174 -6.47 -13.07 -7.72
N ASN A 175 -6.31 -11.76 -7.98
CA ASN A 175 -5.00 -11.19 -8.35
C ASN A 175 -3.99 -11.28 -7.19
N LEU A 176 -4.42 -11.07 -5.97
CA LEU A 176 -3.57 -11.18 -4.78
C LEU A 176 -3.06 -12.62 -4.59
N TRP A 177 -3.91 -13.63 -4.70
CA TRP A 177 -3.50 -15.03 -4.62
C TRP A 177 -2.59 -15.46 -5.78
N ALA A 178 -2.85 -14.96 -6.99
CA ALA A 178 -1.94 -15.16 -8.12
C ALA A 178 -0.56 -14.54 -7.84
N ARG A 179 -0.52 -13.33 -7.28
CA ARG A 179 0.71 -12.65 -6.88
C ARG A 179 1.43 -13.34 -5.72
N LEU A 180 0.68 -14.03 -4.84
CA LEU A 180 1.22 -14.92 -3.80
C LEU A 180 1.73 -16.26 -4.35
N LEU A 181 1.74 -16.45 -5.67
CA LEU A 181 2.16 -17.67 -6.35
C LEU A 181 1.28 -18.91 -6.02
N ASP A 182 0.06 -18.67 -5.55
CA ASP A 182 -0.93 -19.71 -5.25
C ASP A 182 -2.04 -19.70 -6.33
N GLY A 183 -1.69 -20.21 -7.51
CA GLY A 183 -2.60 -20.28 -8.65
C GLY A 183 -3.81 -21.18 -8.40
N ASN A 184 -3.66 -22.26 -7.61
CA ASN A 184 -4.77 -23.14 -7.25
C ASN A 184 -5.81 -22.42 -6.38
N HIS A 185 -5.36 -21.59 -5.46
CA HIS A 185 -6.26 -20.77 -4.64
C HIS A 185 -6.97 -19.72 -5.50
N ALA A 186 -6.23 -19.00 -6.34
CA ALA A 186 -6.80 -18.02 -7.26
C ALA A 186 -7.86 -18.66 -8.18
N PHE A 187 -7.59 -19.83 -8.73
CA PHE A 187 -8.53 -20.58 -9.59
C PHE A 187 -9.79 -21.01 -8.83
N ARG A 188 -9.65 -21.46 -7.58
CA ARG A 188 -10.79 -21.80 -6.73
C ARG A 188 -11.73 -20.61 -6.51
N ILE A 189 -11.17 -19.41 -6.28
CA ILE A 189 -11.97 -18.20 -6.13
C ILE A 189 -12.71 -17.86 -7.43
N ILE A 190 -12.05 -18.00 -8.59
CA ILE A 190 -12.71 -17.78 -9.91
C ILE A 190 -13.91 -18.72 -10.06
N ASN A 191 -13.75 -20.01 -9.75
CA ASN A 191 -14.85 -20.96 -9.84
C ASN A 191 -16.03 -20.63 -8.90
N ASN A 192 -15.75 -20.01 -7.74
CA ASN A 192 -16.80 -19.58 -6.81
C ASN A 192 -17.51 -18.29 -7.27
N MET A 193 -16.94 -17.56 -8.23
CA MET A 193 -17.56 -16.35 -8.80
C MET A 193 -18.55 -16.65 -9.92
N LEU A 194 -18.42 -17.82 -10.58
CA LEU A 194 -19.24 -18.25 -11.72
C LEU A 194 -20.46 -19.04 -11.26
#